data_fdad87bd2aa3d4f8faaf7e398d7fa965
#
_entry.id   fdad87bd2aa3d4f8faaf7e398d7fa965
#
_cell.length_a   1.000
_cell.length_b   1.000
_cell.length_c   1.000
_cell.angle_alpha   90.00
_cell.angle_beta   90.00
_cell.angle_gamma   90.00
#
_symmetry.space_group_name_H-M   'P 1'
#
loop_
_entity.id
_entity.type
_entity.pdbx_description
1 polymer ?
#
loop_
_entity_poly.entity_id
_entity_poly.type
_entity_poly.pdbx_seq_one_letter_code
_entity_poly.pdbx_strand_id
1 'polypeptide(L)'
;MRSSELRILSAPPGATIQDAGRTGWLHAGVPPSGPLDPAAHAAANLAVGNDARDAALEIPLSALRVAAVDAVRISIDGEPARLLASGEELHVPSCPRAVRYLAVAGGFAVLPVLGSRATLLVAGWGGFLGRGVRAGDALPIGSAGPAPPRASAVPSVTEPPDPAELRIQPGPHRARMPAGALEELLATAWRVSSRGDRVGVRLDGAPIARSGDDRGPPAPMIRGAIQITTDGTPIVLGPDHPVTGGYPVLAVLGRASQAVLARLRPGRSLHFVLEAS
;
A
#
# COMPACT_ATOMS: atom_id res chain seq x y z
N MET A 1 16.71 29.65 0.96
CA MET A 1 16.90 28.75 -0.22
C MET A 1 15.51 28.38 -0.68
N ARG A 2 15.18 28.50 -1.98
CA ARG A 2 13.91 27.95 -2.50
C ARG A 2 14.01 26.42 -2.42
N SER A 3 13.03 25.78 -1.81
CA SER A 3 12.93 24.32 -1.84
C SER A 3 12.63 23.89 -3.28
N SER A 4 13.34 22.87 -3.78
CA SER A 4 12.99 22.24 -5.05
C SER A 4 11.61 21.60 -4.95
N GLU A 5 10.86 21.57 -6.06
CA GLU A 5 9.49 21.08 -6.09
C GLU A 5 9.25 20.13 -7.28
N LEU A 6 8.36 19.17 -7.08
CA LEU A 6 7.78 18.36 -8.16
C LEU A 6 6.31 18.81 -8.36
N ARG A 7 6.00 19.32 -9.55
CA ARG A 7 4.65 19.75 -9.89
C ARG A 7 3.82 18.59 -10.44
N ILE A 8 2.63 18.40 -9.91
CA ILE A 8 1.67 17.40 -10.40
C ILE A 8 0.92 18.00 -11.59
N LEU A 9 1.03 17.37 -12.76
CA LEU A 9 0.28 17.73 -13.97
C LEU A 9 -1.03 16.95 -14.10
N SER A 10 -0.99 15.65 -13.74
CA SER A 10 -2.18 14.82 -13.56
C SER A 10 -1.85 13.67 -12.60
N ALA A 11 -2.82 13.28 -11.78
CA ALA A 11 -2.68 12.15 -10.85
C ALA A 11 -3.95 11.30 -10.82
N PRO A 12 -3.83 9.97 -10.63
CA PRO A 12 -4.99 9.13 -10.41
C PRO A 12 -5.61 9.41 -9.03
N PRO A 13 -6.92 9.18 -8.86
CA PRO A 13 -7.55 9.20 -7.54
C PRO A 13 -6.79 8.29 -6.57
N GLY A 14 -6.57 8.76 -5.34
CA GLY A 14 -5.86 8.00 -4.31
C GLY A 14 -4.33 8.02 -4.41
N ALA A 15 -3.73 8.76 -5.35
CA ALA A 15 -2.27 8.99 -5.33
C ALA A 15 -1.90 9.80 -4.07
N THR A 16 -0.98 9.26 -3.25
CA THR A 16 -0.66 9.81 -1.92
C THR A 16 0.82 9.77 -1.62
N ILE A 17 1.29 10.69 -0.77
CA ILE A 17 2.62 10.58 -0.17
C ILE A 17 2.57 9.50 0.91
N GLN A 18 3.51 8.56 0.84
CA GLN A 18 3.68 7.50 1.83
C GLN A 18 5.15 7.39 2.22
N ASP A 19 5.41 7.25 3.52
CA ASP A 19 6.70 6.84 4.08
C ASP A 19 6.53 5.47 4.78
N ALA A 20 7.44 5.07 5.65
CA ALA A 20 7.33 3.78 6.37
C ALA A 20 6.12 3.69 7.33
N GLY A 21 5.32 4.75 7.44
CA GLY A 21 4.16 4.81 8.32
C GLY A 21 4.50 5.22 9.76
N ARG A 22 3.46 5.46 10.57
CA ARG A 22 3.53 5.88 11.97
C ARG A 22 3.30 4.71 12.91
N THR A 23 4.34 4.27 13.59
CA THR A 23 4.27 3.18 14.58
C THR A 23 4.04 3.73 15.98
N GLY A 24 3.47 2.89 16.89
CA GLY A 24 3.32 3.22 18.30
C GLY A 24 2.01 3.92 18.67
N TRP A 25 1.11 4.22 17.73
CA TRP A 25 -0.10 4.99 17.97
C TRP A 25 -1.40 4.18 17.93
N LEU A 26 -1.33 2.85 17.79
CA LEU A 26 -2.52 1.98 17.81
C LEU A 26 -3.37 2.14 19.06
N HIS A 27 -2.72 2.33 20.24
CA HIS A 27 -3.41 2.56 21.51
C HIS A 27 -4.24 3.86 21.53
N ALA A 28 -3.91 4.83 20.67
CA ALA A 28 -4.64 6.08 20.50
C ALA A 28 -5.65 6.04 19.33
N GLY A 29 -5.92 4.86 18.78
CA GLY A 29 -6.86 4.72 17.68
C GLY A 29 -6.33 5.09 16.30
N VAL A 30 -5.01 5.29 16.14
CA VAL A 30 -4.39 5.74 14.90
C VAL A 30 -3.71 4.56 14.19
N PRO A 31 -4.15 4.20 12.98
CA PRO A 31 -3.51 3.15 12.19
C PRO A 31 -2.11 3.58 11.71
N PRO A 32 -1.23 2.61 11.44
CA PRO A 32 0.14 2.92 11.05
C PRO A 32 0.27 3.58 9.67
N SER A 33 -0.68 3.40 8.77
CA SER A 33 -0.55 3.81 7.36
C SER A 33 0.70 3.23 6.67
N GLY A 34 1.39 4.00 5.83
CA GLY A 34 2.56 3.55 5.10
C GLY A 34 2.21 2.90 3.77
N PRO A 35 3.19 2.36 3.04
CA PRO A 35 3.00 1.90 1.67
C PRO A 35 2.17 0.62 1.60
N LEU A 36 1.38 0.50 0.52
CA LEU A 36 0.68 -0.75 0.18
C LEU A 36 1.69 -1.88 -0.10
N ASP A 37 2.74 -1.59 -0.86
CA ASP A 37 3.86 -2.48 -1.13
C ASP A 37 5.17 -1.91 -0.56
N PRO A 38 5.55 -2.30 0.68
CA PRO A 38 6.77 -1.81 1.31
C PRO A 38 8.05 -2.12 0.54
N ALA A 39 8.10 -3.23 -0.20
CA ALA A 39 9.28 -3.61 -0.96
C ALA A 39 9.49 -2.71 -2.18
N ALA A 40 8.41 -2.42 -2.94
CA ALA A 40 8.48 -1.50 -4.07
C ALA A 40 8.78 -0.06 -3.64
N HIS A 41 8.19 0.38 -2.54
CA HIS A 41 8.47 1.68 -1.93
C HIS A 41 9.94 1.83 -1.54
N ALA A 42 10.48 0.84 -0.80
CA ALA A 42 11.89 0.81 -0.40
C ALA A 42 12.82 0.79 -1.62
N ALA A 43 12.51 -0.03 -2.62
CA ALA A 43 13.28 -0.14 -3.85
C ALA A 43 13.38 1.22 -4.58
N ALA A 44 12.27 1.94 -4.73
CA ALA A 44 12.25 3.25 -5.37
C ALA A 44 13.15 4.26 -4.61
N ASN A 45 13.06 4.29 -3.28
CA ASN A 45 13.87 5.19 -2.44
C ASN A 45 15.37 4.86 -2.50
N LEU A 46 15.73 3.59 -2.34
CA LEU A 46 17.14 3.16 -2.40
C LEU A 46 17.77 3.48 -3.74
N ALA A 47 17.04 3.35 -4.85
CA ALA A 47 17.56 3.64 -6.18
C ALA A 47 17.97 5.10 -6.36
N VAL A 48 17.35 6.06 -5.68
CA VAL A 48 17.74 7.48 -5.72
C VAL A 48 18.72 7.88 -4.63
N GLY A 49 19.10 6.97 -3.72
CA GLY A 49 20.01 7.21 -2.61
C GLY A 49 19.35 7.75 -1.34
N ASN A 50 18.06 7.58 -1.22
CA ASN A 50 17.30 7.87 0.01
C ASN A 50 17.41 6.71 1.01
N ASP A 51 17.00 6.96 2.27
CA ASP A 51 16.65 5.87 3.19
C ASP A 51 15.42 5.13 2.65
N ALA A 52 15.38 3.80 2.84
CA ALA A 52 14.27 2.95 2.40
C ALA A 52 12.90 3.39 2.98
N ARG A 53 12.92 4.18 4.04
CA ARG A 53 11.76 4.65 4.78
C ARG A 53 11.31 6.07 4.40
N ASP A 54 12.06 6.76 3.54
CA ASP A 54 11.75 8.13 3.13
C ASP A 54 10.42 8.22 2.38
N ALA A 55 9.86 9.44 2.36
CA ALA A 55 8.58 9.68 1.71
C ALA A 55 8.69 9.59 0.17
N ALA A 56 7.84 8.76 -0.42
CA ALA A 56 7.67 8.59 -1.87
C ALA A 56 6.20 8.78 -2.26
N LEU A 57 5.94 8.97 -3.54
CA LEU A 57 4.59 9.06 -4.08
C LEU A 57 4.08 7.67 -4.46
N GLU A 58 3.02 7.22 -3.80
CA GLU A 58 2.27 6.01 -4.11
C GLU A 58 1.24 6.31 -5.19
N ILE A 59 1.26 5.55 -6.29
CA ILE A 59 0.46 5.79 -7.51
C ILE A 59 -0.40 4.55 -7.76
N PRO A 60 -1.71 4.60 -7.44
CA PRO A 60 -2.59 3.45 -7.67
C PRO A 60 -3.09 3.40 -9.11
N LEU A 61 -3.20 2.20 -9.66
CA LEU A 61 -3.96 1.75 -10.82
C LEU A 61 -3.71 2.47 -12.17
N SER A 62 -3.44 3.78 -12.21
CA SER A 62 -3.44 4.55 -13.45
C SER A 62 -2.16 5.40 -13.60
N ALA A 63 -2.10 6.18 -14.67
CA ALA A 63 -0.94 6.99 -15.01
C ALA A 63 -0.84 8.25 -14.14
N LEU A 64 0.41 8.72 -13.96
CA LEU A 64 0.76 9.98 -13.33
C LEU A 64 1.56 10.83 -14.33
N ARG A 65 1.34 12.15 -14.34
CA ARG A 65 2.24 13.10 -15.01
C ARG A 65 2.72 14.15 -14.03
N VAL A 66 4.00 14.41 -14.06
CA VAL A 66 4.66 15.41 -13.21
C VAL A 66 5.66 16.24 -14.01
N ALA A 67 6.06 17.39 -13.49
CA ALA A 67 7.15 18.20 -14.04
C ALA A 67 8.13 18.58 -12.92
N ALA A 68 9.42 18.50 -13.18
CA ALA A 68 10.44 18.97 -12.27
C ALA A 68 10.57 20.51 -12.35
N VAL A 69 10.49 21.21 -11.22
CA VAL A 69 10.78 22.64 -11.18
C VAL A 69 12.30 22.86 -11.30
N ASP A 70 13.06 22.10 -10.54
CA ASP A 70 14.53 22.03 -10.61
C ASP A 70 14.96 20.62 -10.97
N ALA A 71 16.20 20.47 -11.49
CA ALA A 71 16.71 19.16 -11.83
C ALA A 71 16.77 18.23 -10.60
N VAL A 72 16.21 17.02 -10.72
CA VAL A 72 16.10 16.07 -9.61
C VAL A 72 16.31 14.62 -10.09
N ARG A 73 17.01 13.80 -9.31
CA ARG A 73 17.07 12.35 -9.56
C ARG A 73 15.77 11.70 -9.13
N ILE A 74 15.24 10.83 -9.99
CA ILE A 74 14.02 10.08 -9.74
C ILE A 74 14.24 8.58 -9.98
N SER A 75 13.43 7.75 -9.33
CA SER A 75 13.25 6.33 -9.65
C SER A 75 11.78 5.95 -9.55
N ILE A 76 11.39 5.00 -10.38
CA ILE A 76 10.06 4.40 -10.38
C ILE A 76 10.22 2.93 -10.03
N ASP A 77 9.61 2.47 -8.91
CA ASP A 77 9.60 1.07 -8.48
C ASP A 77 10.99 0.42 -8.31
N GLY A 78 12.05 1.22 -8.13
CA GLY A 78 13.43 0.74 -8.04
C GLY A 78 14.15 0.58 -9.38
N GLU A 79 13.57 1.05 -10.48
CA GLU A 79 14.31 1.21 -11.74
C GLU A 79 15.56 2.08 -11.51
N PRO A 80 16.62 1.91 -12.32
CA PRO A 80 17.83 2.75 -12.19
C PRO A 80 17.47 4.23 -12.17
N ALA A 81 18.03 4.95 -11.19
CA ALA A 81 17.76 6.37 -11.06
C ALA A 81 18.20 7.14 -12.30
N ARG A 82 17.38 8.07 -12.75
CA ARG A 82 17.70 9.03 -13.81
C ARG A 82 17.51 10.46 -13.35
N LEU A 83 18.22 11.37 -13.98
CA LEU A 83 18.01 12.80 -13.79
C LEU A 83 16.81 13.25 -14.62
N LEU A 84 15.88 13.92 -13.98
CA LEU A 84 14.81 14.70 -14.60
C LEU A 84 15.29 16.15 -14.61
N ALA A 85 15.46 16.76 -15.79
CA ALA A 85 15.96 18.10 -15.92
C ALA A 85 14.94 19.16 -15.45
N SER A 86 15.40 20.37 -15.15
CA SER A 86 14.51 21.48 -14.83
C SER A 86 13.51 21.74 -15.97
N GLY A 87 12.23 21.82 -15.66
CA GLY A 87 11.13 21.96 -16.61
C GLY A 87 10.75 20.68 -17.36
N GLU A 88 11.52 19.59 -17.22
CA GLU A 88 11.19 18.33 -17.89
C GLU A 88 9.94 17.67 -17.30
N GLU A 89 9.07 17.19 -18.18
CA GLU A 89 7.90 16.39 -17.81
C GLU A 89 8.23 14.90 -17.78
N LEU A 90 7.67 14.21 -16.78
CA LEU A 90 7.71 12.77 -16.64
C LEU A 90 6.30 12.21 -16.76
N HIS A 91 6.14 11.23 -17.65
CA HIS A 91 4.95 10.39 -17.71
C HIS A 91 5.27 9.03 -17.09
N VAL A 92 4.61 8.70 -15.98
CA VAL A 92 4.61 7.36 -15.37
C VAL A 92 3.37 6.64 -15.86
N PRO A 93 3.49 5.69 -16.81
CA PRO A 93 2.32 5.00 -17.35
C PRO A 93 1.70 4.05 -16.33
N SER A 94 0.44 3.66 -16.54
CA SER A 94 -0.14 2.51 -15.85
C SER A 94 0.67 1.25 -16.18
N CYS A 95 0.68 0.30 -15.27
CA CYS A 95 1.35 -0.99 -15.46
C CYS A 95 0.43 -2.15 -15.01
N PRO A 96 0.77 -3.42 -15.26
CA PRO A 96 -0.01 -4.56 -14.81
C PRO A 96 -0.20 -4.66 -13.29
N ARG A 97 0.63 -4.01 -12.49
CA ARG A 97 0.49 -3.95 -11.02
C ARG A 97 -0.51 -2.89 -10.58
N ALA A 98 -1.15 -3.11 -9.43
CA ALA A 98 -2.14 -2.17 -8.88
C ALA A 98 -1.52 -0.90 -8.30
N VAL A 99 -0.25 -0.93 -7.89
CA VAL A 99 0.44 0.21 -7.27
C VAL A 99 1.85 0.37 -7.80
N ARG A 100 2.28 1.62 -7.94
CA ARG A 100 3.64 2.04 -8.30
C ARG A 100 4.16 3.07 -7.31
N TYR A 101 5.48 3.26 -7.28
CA TYR A 101 6.13 4.29 -6.44
C TYR A 101 7.07 5.16 -7.26
N LEU A 102 6.91 6.47 -7.11
CA LEU A 102 7.87 7.46 -7.60
C LEU A 102 8.63 8.04 -6.40
N ALA A 103 9.92 7.78 -6.34
CA ALA A 103 10.83 8.41 -5.40
C ALA A 103 11.63 9.53 -6.07
N VAL A 104 11.91 10.57 -5.31
CA VAL A 104 12.79 11.68 -5.68
C VAL A 104 13.96 11.73 -4.72
N ALA A 105 15.16 12.07 -5.18
CA ALA A 105 16.32 12.21 -4.28
C ALA A 105 16.08 13.33 -3.26
N GLY A 106 16.23 13.01 -1.96
CA GLY A 106 15.89 13.87 -0.84
C GLY A 106 14.50 13.63 -0.28
N GLY A 107 13.69 12.77 -0.92
CA GLY A 107 12.31 12.47 -0.50
C GLY A 107 11.36 13.66 -0.61
N PHE A 108 10.09 13.45 -0.32
CA PHE A 108 9.12 14.55 -0.25
C PHE A 108 9.11 15.21 1.15
N ALA A 109 9.41 16.51 1.19
CA ALA A 109 9.60 17.28 2.43
C ALA A 109 8.28 17.83 3.00
N VAL A 110 7.20 17.04 2.93
CA VAL A 110 5.93 17.38 3.59
C VAL A 110 6.07 17.29 5.11
N LEU A 111 5.25 18.05 5.85
CA LEU A 111 5.31 18.06 7.31
C LEU A 111 4.88 16.69 7.90
N PRO A 112 5.65 16.13 8.83
CA PRO A 112 5.27 14.89 9.50
C PRO A 112 4.12 15.13 10.48
N VAL A 113 3.22 14.13 10.58
CA VAL A 113 2.15 14.06 11.59
C VAL A 113 2.38 12.79 12.40
N LEU A 114 2.52 12.91 13.72
CA LEU A 114 2.84 11.81 14.62
C LEU A 114 4.10 11.03 14.19
N GLY A 115 5.13 11.76 13.74
CA GLY A 115 6.41 11.20 13.33
C GLY A 115 6.46 10.57 11.92
N SER A 116 5.39 10.68 11.11
CA SER A 116 5.31 10.11 9.76
C SER A 116 4.76 11.11 8.74
N ARG A 117 5.26 11.01 7.51
CA ARG A 117 4.76 11.74 6.34
C ARG A 117 3.69 10.97 5.56
N ALA A 118 3.31 9.76 6.00
CA ALA A 118 2.27 8.98 5.34
C ALA A 118 0.92 9.68 5.40
N THR A 119 0.21 9.70 4.29
CA THR A 119 -1.18 10.17 4.22
C THR A 119 -2.11 9.13 4.84
N LEU A 120 -2.97 9.55 5.75
CA LEU A 120 -4.11 8.79 6.26
C LEU A 120 -5.39 9.47 5.76
N LEU A 121 -5.92 8.99 4.63
CA LEU A 121 -7.03 9.66 3.92
C LEU A 121 -8.29 9.75 4.77
N VAL A 122 -8.63 8.72 5.53
CA VAL A 122 -9.84 8.69 6.37
C VAL A 122 -9.82 9.74 7.48
N ALA A 123 -8.66 10.15 7.94
CA ALA A 123 -8.50 11.18 8.97
C ALA A 123 -8.14 12.56 8.38
N GLY A 124 -7.80 12.65 7.10
CA GLY A 124 -7.33 13.88 6.49
C GLY A 124 -5.96 14.34 7.02
N TRP A 125 -5.05 13.41 7.38
CA TRP A 125 -3.77 13.69 8.02
C TRP A 125 -2.57 13.27 7.18
N GLY A 126 -1.44 13.94 7.45
CA GLY A 126 -0.16 13.63 6.85
C GLY A 126 -0.11 13.88 5.35
N GLY A 127 0.95 13.41 4.72
CA GLY A 127 1.17 13.59 3.30
C GLY A 127 1.08 15.05 2.84
N PHE A 128 0.57 15.24 1.65
CA PHE A 128 0.32 16.57 1.13
C PHE A 128 -1.09 17.04 1.48
N LEU A 129 -1.19 17.90 2.50
CA LEU A 129 -2.45 18.49 2.98
C LEU A 129 -3.51 17.46 3.43
N GLY A 130 -3.10 16.28 3.90
CA GLY A 130 -4.01 15.23 4.39
C GLY A 130 -4.87 14.55 3.33
N ARG A 131 -4.56 14.73 2.05
CA ARG A 131 -5.37 14.26 0.91
C ARG A 131 -4.53 13.62 -0.19
N GLY A 132 -5.19 13.01 -1.15
CA GLY A 132 -4.56 12.62 -2.41
C GLY A 132 -4.04 13.84 -3.18
N VAL A 133 -2.92 13.66 -3.88
CA VAL A 133 -2.37 14.69 -4.76
C VAL A 133 -3.22 14.85 -6.01
N ARG A 134 -3.23 16.04 -6.59
CA ARG A 134 -4.02 16.41 -7.77
C ARG A 134 -3.28 17.38 -8.68
N ALA A 135 -3.75 17.53 -9.89
CA ALA A 135 -3.19 18.50 -10.82
C ALA A 135 -3.11 19.92 -10.20
N GLY A 136 -1.98 20.56 -10.39
CA GLY A 136 -1.65 21.88 -9.83
C GLY A 136 -0.92 21.85 -8.50
N ASP A 137 -0.85 20.71 -7.80
CA ASP A 137 -0.06 20.60 -6.57
C ASP A 137 1.44 20.71 -6.87
N ALA A 138 2.16 21.42 -5.98
CA ALA A 138 3.62 21.51 -5.98
C ALA A 138 4.15 20.82 -4.73
N LEU A 139 4.78 19.67 -4.91
CA LEU A 139 5.27 18.84 -3.81
C LEU A 139 6.70 19.25 -3.44
N PRO A 140 6.97 19.70 -2.21
CA PRO A 140 8.30 20.09 -1.79
C PRO A 140 9.23 18.88 -1.73
N ILE A 141 10.46 19.05 -2.23
CA ILE A 141 11.52 18.04 -2.21
C ILE A 141 12.56 18.42 -1.15
N GLY A 142 13.00 17.42 -0.39
CA GLY A 142 14.05 17.59 0.61
C GLY A 142 15.46 17.69 0.03
N SER A 143 16.43 17.92 0.89
CA SER A 143 17.85 17.98 0.48
C SER A 143 18.32 16.57 0.09
N ALA A 144 18.81 16.46 -1.13
CA ALA A 144 19.36 15.20 -1.60
C ALA A 144 20.73 14.90 -0.97
N GLY A 145 20.94 13.67 -0.55
CA GLY A 145 22.25 13.14 -0.23
C GLY A 145 23.13 12.89 -1.48
N PRO A 146 24.35 12.39 -1.30
CA PRO A 146 25.22 12.00 -2.41
C PRO A 146 24.52 10.93 -3.27
N ALA A 147 24.88 10.88 -4.55
CA ALA A 147 24.36 9.86 -5.44
C ALA A 147 24.75 8.46 -4.91
N PRO A 148 23.85 7.46 -4.93
CA PRO A 148 24.20 6.12 -4.51
C PRO A 148 25.32 5.57 -5.41
N PRO A 149 26.24 4.74 -4.88
CA PRO A 149 27.19 4.05 -5.71
C PRO A 149 26.43 3.19 -6.75
N ARG A 150 26.95 3.14 -8.00
CA ARG A 150 26.37 2.28 -9.05
C ARG A 150 26.27 0.86 -8.50
N ALA A 151 25.07 0.27 -8.56
CA ALA A 151 24.78 -1.14 -8.26
C ALA A 151 24.70 -1.56 -6.78
N SER A 152 23.97 -0.85 -5.93
CA SER A 152 23.27 -1.59 -4.88
C SER A 152 22.14 -2.37 -5.57
N ALA A 153 22.13 -3.71 -5.42
CA ALA A 153 21.08 -4.54 -6.01
C ALA A 153 19.73 -4.16 -5.36
N VAL A 154 19.00 -3.30 -6.05
CA VAL A 154 17.65 -2.93 -5.63
C VAL A 154 16.76 -4.12 -5.96
N PRO A 155 15.97 -4.65 -5.00
CA PRO A 155 15.10 -5.78 -5.25
C PRO A 155 14.17 -5.50 -6.44
N SER A 156 14.16 -6.40 -7.42
CA SER A 156 13.25 -6.28 -8.56
C SER A 156 11.80 -6.46 -8.10
N VAL A 157 10.95 -5.53 -8.50
CA VAL A 157 9.50 -5.59 -8.24
C VAL A 157 8.82 -6.27 -9.40
N THR A 158 8.53 -7.56 -9.24
CA THR A 158 7.90 -8.38 -10.29
C THR A 158 6.37 -8.33 -10.22
N GLU A 159 5.74 -8.57 -11.37
CA GLU A 159 4.30 -8.80 -11.45
C GLU A 159 3.97 -10.17 -10.81
N PRO A 160 2.91 -10.25 -9.97
CA PRO A 160 2.45 -11.52 -9.44
C PRO A 160 1.90 -12.44 -10.55
N PRO A 161 1.99 -13.78 -10.38
CA PRO A 161 1.30 -14.71 -11.27
C PRO A 161 -0.22 -14.53 -11.22
N ASP A 162 -0.94 -15.12 -12.19
CA ASP A 162 -2.39 -15.19 -12.21
C ASP A 162 -2.84 -16.63 -12.47
N PRO A 163 -3.45 -17.34 -11.51
CA PRO A 163 -3.78 -16.87 -10.15
C PRO A 163 -2.55 -16.70 -9.26
N ALA A 164 -2.65 -15.76 -8.31
CA ALA A 164 -1.63 -15.55 -7.30
C ALA A 164 -1.86 -16.48 -6.11
N GLU A 165 -0.79 -17.07 -5.57
CA GLU A 165 -0.81 -17.83 -4.32
C GLU A 165 -0.51 -16.90 -3.15
N LEU A 166 -1.38 -16.87 -2.13
CA LEU A 166 -1.23 -16.06 -0.94
C LEU A 166 -1.20 -16.93 0.32
N ARG A 167 -0.10 -16.89 1.07
CA ARG A 167 0.10 -17.68 2.28
C ARG A 167 -0.57 -17.03 3.47
N ILE A 168 -1.33 -17.81 4.24
CA ILE A 168 -2.09 -17.38 5.40
C ILE A 168 -1.84 -18.30 6.60
N GLN A 169 -2.06 -17.76 7.78
CA GLN A 169 -2.14 -18.49 9.05
C GLN A 169 -3.57 -18.43 9.57
N PRO A 170 -4.07 -19.47 10.27
CA PRO A 170 -5.37 -19.44 10.92
C PRO A 170 -5.49 -18.26 11.89
N GLY A 171 -6.61 -17.55 11.83
CA GLY A 171 -6.86 -16.36 12.65
C GLY A 171 -7.37 -16.68 14.05
N PRO A 172 -7.35 -15.70 14.96
CA PRO A 172 -7.72 -15.89 16.36
C PRO A 172 -9.23 -16.14 16.57
N HIS A 173 -10.07 -15.80 15.60
CA HIS A 173 -11.52 -15.96 15.71
C HIS A 173 -12.07 -17.14 14.90
N ARG A 174 -11.21 -18.08 14.48
CA ARG A 174 -11.63 -19.26 13.72
C ARG A 174 -12.73 -20.06 14.45
N ALA A 175 -12.64 -20.22 15.78
CA ALA A 175 -13.64 -20.94 16.57
C ALA A 175 -15.01 -20.24 16.62
N ARG A 176 -15.12 -18.99 16.20
CA ARG A 176 -16.39 -18.24 16.09
C ARG A 176 -17.05 -18.41 14.73
N MET A 177 -16.39 -19.06 13.81
CA MET A 177 -16.91 -19.37 12.48
C MET A 177 -17.44 -20.79 12.41
N PRO A 178 -18.37 -21.11 11.49
CA PRO A 178 -18.80 -22.48 11.25
C PRO A 178 -17.62 -23.41 10.98
N ALA A 179 -17.76 -24.67 11.35
CA ALA A 179 -16.84 -25.72 10.93
C ALA A 179 -16.76 -25.73 9.39
N GLY A 180 -15.54 -25.80 8.84
CA GLY A 180 -15.31 -25.75 7.40
C GLY A 180 -15.07 -24.35 6.81
N ALA A 181 -15.30 -23.27 7.55
CA ALA A 181 -15.12 -21.90 6.99
C ALA A 181 -13.69 -21.60 6.51
N LEU A 182 -12.68 -22.12 7.18
CA LEU A 182 -11.29 -21.98 6.74
C LEU A 182 -11.02 -22.81 5.48
N GLU A 183 -11.55 -24.01 5.43
CA GLU A 183 -11.49 -24.92 4.28
C GLU A 183 -12.19 -24.29 3.06
N GLU A 184 -13.35 -23.63 3.25
CA GLU A 184 -14.03 -22.86 2.20
C GLU A 184 -13.15 -21.70 1.71
N LEU A 185 -12.50 -20.95 2.62
CA LEU A 185 -11.58 -19.87 2.25
C LEU A 185 -10.42 -20.38 1.38
N LEU A 186 -9.86 -21.56 1.71
CA LEU A 186 -8.75 -22.19 0.98
C LEU A 186 -9.18 -22.80 -0.36
N ALA A 187 -10.39 -23.38 -0.43
CA ALA A 187 -10.89 -24.05 -1.63
C ALA A 187 -11.42 -23.09 -2.70
N THR A 188 -11.77 -21.86 -2.31
CA THR A 188 -12.38 -20.90 -3.21
C THR A 188 -11.32 -20.15 -4.04
N ALA A 189 -11.57 -20.05 -5.35
CA ALA A 189 -10.85 -19.12 -6.21
C ALA A 189 -11.43 -17.70 -6.03
N TRP A 190 -10.62 -16.80 -5.48
CA TRP A 190 -11.01 -15.42 -5.20
C TRP A 190 -10.60 -14.48 -6.32
N ARG A 191 -11.31 -13.35 -6.45
CA ARG A 191 -10.91 -12.24 -7.32
C ARG A 191 -10.80 -10.96 -6.51
N VAL A 192 -9.80 -10.14 -6.82
CA VAL A 192 -9.68 -8.80 -6.22
C VAL A 192 -10.85 -7.93 -6.69
N SER A 193 -11.64 -7.45 -5.75
CA SER A 193 -12.79 -6.57 -6.03
C SER A 193 -12.33 -5.15 -6.37
N SER A 194 -13.10 -4.45 -7.21
CA SER A 194 -12.91 -3.02 -7.46
C SER A 194 -13.36 -2.13 -6.29
N ARG A 195 -14.00 -2.69 -5.28
CA ARG A 195 -14.52 -2.00 -4.10
C ARG A 195 -13.53 -1.94 -2.93
N GLY A 196 -12.26 -2.26 -3.17
CA GLY A 196 -11.19 -2.19 -2.18
C GLY A 196 -10.48 -0.83 -2.18
N ASP A 197 -9.86 -0.51 -1.05
CA ASP A 197 -9.03 0.67 -0.84
C ASP A 197 -7.85 0.38 0.10
N ARG A 198 -7.23 1.42 0.65
CA ARG A 198 -6.12 1.28 1.62
C ARG A 198 -6.55 0.76 3.00
N VAL A 199 -7.85 0.83 3.32
CA VAL A 199 -8.43 0.25 4.55
C VAL A 199 -8.51 -1.27 4.45
N GLY A 200 -8.92 -1.78 3.26
CA GLY A 200 -8.99 -3.21 3.03
C GLY A 200 -9.37 -3.58 1.59
N VAL A 201 -8.81 -4.68 1.15
CA VAL A 201 -9.09 -5.29 -0.15
C VAL A 201 -10.23 -6.28 0.01
N ARG A 202 -11.36 -6.03 -0.65
CA ARG A 202 -12.47 -6.99 -0.73
C ARG A 202 -12.18 -8.06 -1.77
N LEU A 203 -12.67 -9.26 -1.52
CA LEU A 203 -12.53 -10.36 -2.45
C LEU A 203 -13.92 -10.81 -2.94
N ASP A 204 -14.07 -10.89 -4.24
CA ASP A 204 -15.27 -11.42 -4.88
C ASP A 204 -15.10 -12.94 -5.10
N GLY A 205 -16.11 -13.72 -4.69
CA GLY A 205 -16.13 -15.19 -4.75
C GLY A 205 -17.38 -15.75 -4.09
N ALA A 206 -17.44 -17.04 -3.89
CA ALA A 206 -18.53 -17.65 -3.14
C ALA A 206 -18.49 -17.15 -1.68
N PRO A 207 -19.61 -16.69 -1.10
CA PRO A 207 -19.63 -16.18 0.25
C PRO A 207 -19.32 -17.31 1.25
N ILE A 208 -18.52 -17.01 2.25
CA ILE A 208 -18.23 -17.95 3.36
C ILE A 208 -19.40 -17.95 4.31
N ALA A 209 -19.89 -19.15 4.64
CA ALA A 209 -21.02 -19.31 5.56
C ALA A 209 -20.73 -18.68 6.94
N ARG A 210 -21.77 -18.08 7.53
CA ARG A 210 -21.73 -17.49 8.86
C ARG A 210 -22.87 -18.02 9.73
N SER A 211 -22.65 -18.07 11.06
CA SER A 211 -23.67 -18.48 12.04
C SER A 211 -24.36 -17.25 12.62
N GLY A 212 -25.35 -16.70 11.93
CA GLY A 212 -26.15 -15.57 12.44
C GLY A 212 -25.34 -14.29 12.68
N ASP A 213 -25.71 -13.50 13.70
CA ASP A 213 -24.93 -12.32 14.14
C ASP A 213 -23.84 -12.76 15.11
N ASP A 214 -22.73 -13.24 14.57
CA ASP A 214 -21.55 -13.70 15.30
C ASP A 214 -20.52 -12.57 15.50
N ARG A 215 -20.93 -11.31 15.37
CA ARG A 215 -20.10 -10.17 15.77
C ARG A 215 -19.83 -10.23 17.26
N GLY A 216 -18.57 -10.33 17.61
CA GLY A 216 -18.15 -10.31 19.00
C GLY A 216 -17.81 -8.89 19.46
N PRO A 217 -17.33 -8.76 20.70
CA PRO A 217 -16.78 -7.49 21.16
C PRO A 217 -15.66 -7.04 20.23
N PRO A 218 -15.47 -5.70 20.08
CA PRO A 218 -14.36 -5.17 19.31
C PRO A 218 -13.03 -5.74 19.79
N ALA A 219 -12.23 -6.24 18.83
CA ALA A 219 -10.89 -6.79 19.07
C ALA A 219 -9.84 -5.97 18.33
N PRO A 220 -8.59 -5.94 18.80
CA PRO A 220 -7.49 -5.30 18.09
C PRO A 220 -7.32 -5.89 16.69
N MET A 221 -7.11 -5.03 15.70
CA MET A 221 -6.92 -5.40 14.31
C MET A 221 -5.47 -5.17 13.87
N ILE A 222 -5.03 -5.95 12.92
CA ILE A 222 -3.72 -5.84 12.31
C ILE A 222 -3.84 -5.86 10.80
N ARG A 223 -2.89 -5.24 10.11
CA ARG A 223 -2.75 -5.36 8.67
C ARG A 223 -2.59 -6.83 8.25
N GLY A 224 -3.28 -7.23 7.19
CA GLY A 224 -3.30 -8.61 6.72
C GLY A 224 -4.36 -9.49 7.39
N ALA A 225 -5.08 -9.03 8.41
CA ALA A 225 -6.21 -9.77 8.96
C ALA A 225 -7.29 -9.96 7.87
N ILE A 226 -7.78 -11.20 7.72
CA ILE A 226 -8.86 -11.56 6.80
C ILE A 226 -10.14 -11.65 7.63
N GLN A 227 -10.95 -10.60 7.53
CA GLN A 227 -12.25 -10.53 8.18
C GLN A 227 -13.34 -11.06 7.25
N ILE A 228 -14.32 -11.77 7.82
CA ILE A 228 -15.51 -12.20 7.09
C ILE A 228 -16.67 -11.30 7.51
N THR A 229 -17.21 -10.55 6.53
CA THR A 229 -18.34 -9.63 6.74
C THR A 229 -19.64 -10.38 6.94
N THR A 230 -20.71 -9.68 7.33
CA THR A 230 -22.02 -10.30 7.59
C THR A 230 -22.58 -11.03 6.35
N ASP A 231 -22.27 -10.55 5.15
CA ASP A 231 -22.64 -11.16 3.87
C ASP A 231 -21.69 -12.28 3.40
N GLY A 232 -20.74 -12.70 4.24
CA GLY A 232 -19.77 -13.74 3.91
C GLY A 232 -18.60 -13.29 3.03
N THR A 233 -18.49 -11.99 2.73
CA THR A 233 -17.39 -11.47 1.89
C THR A 233 -16.08 -11.35 2.68
N PRO A 234 -14.96 -11.94 2.23
CA PRO A 234 -13.66 -11.72 2.85
C PRO A 234 -13.12 -10.30 2.56
N ILE A 235 -12.58 -9.66 3.58
CA ILE A 235 -11.84 -8.39 3.47
C ILE A 235 -10.45 -8.59 4.08
N VAL A 236 -9.41 -8.36 3.30
CA VAL A 236 -8.02 -8.35 3.78
C VAL A 236 -7.65 -6.93 4.21
N LEU A 237 -7.38 -6.72 5.50
CA LEU A 237 -7.10 -5.40 6.05
C LEU A 237 -5.77 -4.84 5.52
N GLY A 238 -5.82 -3.59 5.06
CA GLY A 238 -4.70 -2.82 4.51
C GLY A 238 -3.94 -1.99 5.56
N PRO A 239 -3.04 -1.08 5.13
CA PRO A 239 -2.25 -0.26 6.04
C PRO A 239 -3.06 0.78 6.82
N ASP A 240 -4.22 1.22 6.30
CA ASP A 240 -5.11 2.20 6.94
C ASP A 240 -6.29 1.52 7.66
N HIS A 241 -6.13 0.26 8.05
CA HIS A 241 -7.17 -0.54 8.71
C HIS A 241 -7.64 0.11 10.03
N PRO A 242 -8.92 -0.11 10.43
CA PRO A 242 -9.36 0.31 11.74
C PRO A 242 -8.57 -0.43 12.83
N VAL A 243 -8.23 0.26 13.92
CA VAL A 243 -7.43 -0.33 15.02
C VAL A 243 -8.20 -1.38 15.83
N THR A 244 -9.53 -1.31 15.78
CA THR A 244 -10.42 -2.31 16.38
C THR A 244 -11.55 -2.67 15.40
N GLY A 245 -12.08 -3.90 15.50
CA GLY A 245 -13.18 -4.36 14.66
C GLY A 245 -13.94 -5.51 15.32
N GLY A 246 -15.22 -5.70 14.94
CA GLY A 246 -16.09 -6.73 15.50
C GLY A 246 -16.30 -7.95 14.59
N TYR A 247 -15.95 -7.87 13.31
CA TYR A 247 -16.00 -9.03 12.41
C TYR A 247 -14.97 -10.09 12.80
N PRO A 248 -15.29 -11.39 12.71
CA PRO A 248 -14.34 -12.44 12.99
C PRO A 248 -13.16 -12.40 12.02
N VAL A 249 -11.96 -12.52 12.56
CA VAL A 249 -10.72 -12.71 11.79
C VAL A 249 -10.51 -14.21 11.60
N LEU A 250 -10.80 -14.70 10.40
CA LEU A 250 -10.71 -16.13 10.06
C LEU A 250 -9.27 -16.56 9.82
N ALA A 251 -8.46 -15.71 9.21
CA ALA A 251 -7.07 -15.95 8.90
C ALA A 251 -6.26 -14.64 8.90
N VAL A 252 -4.94 -14.74 8.84
CA VAL A 252 -4.02 -13.61 8.72
C VAL A 252 -3.06 -13.85 7.56
N LEU A 253 -2.96 -12.88 6.67
CA LEU A 253 -2.09 -12.94 5.50
C LEU A 253 -0.63 -12.72 5.89
N GLY A 254 0.26 -13.61 5.50
CA GLY A 254 1.70 -13.49 5.71
C GLY A 254 2.27 -12.20 5.08
N ARG A 255 3.33 -11.66 5.67
CA ARG A 255 3.91 -10.36 5.26
C ARG A 255 4.30 -10.32 3.77
N ALA A 256 4.92 -11.39 3.27
CA ALA A 256 5.29 -11.48 1.85
C ALA A 256 4.05 -11.47 0.95
N SER A 257 2.99 -12.18 1.34
CA SER A 257 1.73 -12.25 0.61
C SER A 257 0.96 -10.93 0.63
N GLN A 258 1.13 -10.09 1.66
CA GLN A 258 0.58 -8.73 1.68
C GLN A 258 1.16 -7.86 0.55
N ALA A 259 2.46 -7.99 0.27
CA ALA A 259 3.10 -7.28 -0.85
C ALA A 259 2.61 -7.82 -2.21
N VAL A 260 2.38 -9.14 -2.33
CA VAL A 260 1.79 -9.75 -3.53
C VAL A 260 0.38 -9.21 -3.74
N LEU A 261 -0.48 -9.24 -2.71
CA LEU A 261 -1.86 -8.74 -2.79
C LEU A 261 -1.91 -7.26 -3.21
N ALA A 262 -1.01 -6.42 -2.68
CA ALA A 262 -0.93 -5.00 -3.02
C ALA A 262 -0.62 -4.74 -4.51
N ARG A 263 -0.04 -5.72 -5.22
CA ARG A 263 0.26 -5.64 -6.65
C ARG A 263 -0.88 -6.13 -7.55
N LEU A 264 -1.85 -6.88 -6.99
CA LEU A 264 -2.96 -7.43 -7.77
C LEU A 264 -3.97 -6.35 -8.11
N ARG A 265 -4.23 -6.18 -9.40
CA ARG A 265 -5.30 -5.28 -9.89
C ARG A 265 -6.68 -5.88 -9.64
N PRO A 266 -7.73 -5.05 -9.54
CA PRO A 266 -9.11 -5.53 -9.59
C PRO A 266 -9.34 -6.50 -10.75
N GLY A 267 -10.05 -7.60 -10.47
CA GLY A 267 -10.33 -8.67 -11.42
C GLY A 267 -9.27 -9.80 -11.47
N ARG A 268 -8.06 -9.60 -10.94
CA ARG A 268 -7.03 -10.65 -10.87
C ARG A 268 -7.44 -11.74 -9.89
N SER A 269 -7.11 -12.97 -10.24
CA SER A 269 -7.45 -14.15 -9.45
C SER A 269 -6.37 -14.45 -8.40
N LEU A 270 -6.80 -15.01 -7.27
CA LEU A 270 -5.92 -15.50 -6.22
C LEU A 270 -6.52 -16.70 -5.51
N HIS A 271 -5.68 -17.46 -4.82
CA HIS A 271 -6.09 -18.49 -3.88
C HIS A 271 -5.22 -18.42 -2.62
N PHE A 272 -5.76 -18.91 -1.52
CA PHE A 272 -5.04 -18.97 -0.25
C PHE A 272 -4.48 -20.36 0.00
N VAL A 273 -3.28 -20.42 0.59
CA VAL A 273 -2.65 -21.62 1.08
C VAL A 273 -2.18 -21.42 2.53
N LEU A 274 -2.19 -22.47 3.32
CA LEU A 274 -1.63 -22.40 4.67
C LEU A 274 -0.10 -22.21 4.59
N GLU A 275 0.42 -21.33 5.43
CA GLU A 275 1.86 -21.21 5.62
C GLU A 275 2.37 -22.48 6.29
N ALA A 276 3.42 -23.10 5.75
CA ALA A 276 4.06 -24.24 6.38
C ALA A 276 4.65 -23.82 7.74
N SER A 277 4.42 -24.64 8.75
CA SER A 277 4.92 -24.43 10.13
C SER A 277 6.44 -24.53 10.20
#